data_282cf5d77a3955e1c215b0e801d1bc06
#
_entry.id   282cf5d77a3955e1c215b0e801d1bc06
#
_cell.length_a   1.000
_cell.length_b   1.000
_cell.length_c   1.000
_cell.angle_alpha   90.00
_cell.angle_beta   90.00
_cell.angle_gamma   90.00
#
_symmetry.space_group_name_H-M   'P 1'
#
loop_
_entity.id
_entity.type
_entity.pdbx_description
1 polymer ?
#
loop_
_entity_poly.entity_id
_entity_poly.type
_entity_poly.pdbx_seq_one_letter_code
_entity_poly.pdbx_strand_id
1 'polypeptide(L)'
;SNNIEEEFRRILSKYPEILQCIPILLAVRASEIYCQDERGGILFDFNPKKLSVSTEDDLDKYIYFMKETGLFNLFREHIINNLVDYVMGVETGLDSNGRKNRGGHLMEDLVEQFIIKAGFVKGVNYFKEMYIHEITEKWGIDLFAISNQGTTEKRFDFVVKTDHMIYVIET
;
A
#
# COMPACT_ATOMS: atom_id res chain seq x y z
N SER A 1 15.74 17.87 7.78
CA SER A 1 16.06 18.70 6.61
C SER A 1 14.77 19.06 5.91
N ASN A 2 14.53 20.38 5.67
CA ASN A 2 13.35 20.83 4.92
C ASN A 2 13.43 20.50 3.42
N ASN A 3 14.52 19.88 2.98
CA ASN A 3 14.82 19.60 1.58
C ASN A 3 15.24 18.14 1.33
N ILE A 4 14.49 17.21 1.91
CA ILE A 4 14.81 15.77 1.81
C ILE A 4 14.80 15.26 0.37
N GLU A 5 13.93 15.80 -0.48
CA GLU A 5 13.83 15.40 -1.89
C GLU A 5 15.08 15.78 -2.68
N GLU A 6 15.61 16.99 -2.49
CA GLU A 6 16.85 17.43 -3.14
C GLU A 6 18.09 16.68 -2.61
N GLU A 7 18.13 16.43 -1.30
CA GLU A 7 19.19 15.62 -0.72
C GLU A 7 19.18 14.19 -1.28
N PHE A 8 18.00 13.59 -1.38
CA PHE A 8 17.83 12.26 -1.96
C PHE A 8 18.25 12.27 -3.44
N ARG A 9 17.80 13.27 -4.23
CA ARG A 9 18.22 13.45 -5.64
C ARG A 9 19.74 13.51 -5.78
N ARG A 10 20.38 14.31 -4.95
CA ARG A 10 21.85 14.46 -4.94
C ARG A 10 22.56 13.14 -4.61
N ILE A 11 22.06 12.41 -3.61
CA ILE A 11 22.63 11.12 -3.21
C ILE A 11 22.41 10.09 -4.32
N LEU A 12 21.20 10.01 -4.86
CA LEU A 12 20.83 9.04 -5.89
C LEU A 12 21.63 9.25 -7.19
N SER A 13 21.85 10.50 -7.60
CA SER A 13 22.68 10.82 -8.77
C SER A 13 24.13 10.38 -8.61
N LYS A 14 24.65 10.36 -7.37
CA LYS A 14 26.02 9.96 -7.07
C LYS A 14 26.17 8.47 -6.78
N TYR A 15 25.15 7.88 -6.17
CA TYR A 15 25.16 6.51 -5.66
C TYR A 15 23.85 5.80 -6.03
N PRO A 16 23.58 5.50 -7.31
CA PRO A 16 22.35 4.87 -7.75
C PRO A 16 22.12 3.49 -7.12
N GLU A 17 23.16 2.82 -6.67
CA GLU A 17 23.11 1.53 -5.98
C GLU A 17 22.32 1.55 -4.66
N ILE A 18 22.08 2.72 -4.07
CA ILE A 18 21.27 2.82 -2.84
C ILE A 18 19.82 2.37 -3.05
N LEU A 19 19.33 2.42 -4.30
CA LEU A 19 17.98 1.99 -4.62
C LEU A 19 17.71 0.55 -4.22
N GLN A 20 18.72 -0.33 -4.25
CA GLN A 20 18.55 -1.72 -3.82
C GLN A 20 18.12 -1.88 -2.35
N CYS A 21 18.34 -0.85 -1.53
CA CYS A 21 17.96 -0.86 -0.12
C CYS A 21 16.49 -0.47 0.10
N ILE A 22 15.82 0.13 -0.90
CA ILE A 22 14.46 0.63 -0.75
C ILE A 22 13.44 -0.48 -0.48
N PRO A 23 13.45 -1.64 -1.17
CA PRO A 23 12.50 -2.70 -0.88
C PRO A 23 12.52 -3.15 0.58
N ILE A 24 13.70 -3.26 1.20
CA ILE A 24 13.82 -3.69 2.58
C ILE A 24 13.25 -2.64 3.57
N LEU A 25 13.32 -1.35 3.22
CA LEU A 25 12.70 -0.28 4.02
C LEU A 25 11.17 -0.39 4.04
N LEU A 26 10.60 -1.01 3.02
CA LEU A 26 9.17 -1.31 2.91
C LEU A 26 8.84 -2.74 3.40
N ALA A 27 9.82 -3.45 3.94
CA ALA A 27 9.70 -4.87 4.32
C ALA A 27 9.29 -5.76 3.12
N VAL A 28 9.75 -5.42 1.91
CA VAL A 28 9.52 -6.17 0.67
C VAL A 28 10.80 -6.88 0.29
N ARG A 29 10.72 -8.19 0.00
CA ARG A 29 11.88 -8.98 -0.47
C ARG A 29 12.06 -9.01 -1.98
N ALA A 30 11.01 -8.68 -2.71
CA ALA A 30 11.08 -8.59 -4.17
C ALA A 30 11.90 -7.37 -4.60
N SER A 31 12.71 -7.52 -5.62
CA SER A 31 13.43 -6.41 -6.25
C SER A 31 12.57 -5.60 -7.22
N GLU A 32 11.38 -6.06 -7.55
CA GLU A 32 10.41 -5.38 -8.38
C GLU A 32 9.18 -5.09 -7.54
N ILE A 33 8.74 -3.82 -7.53
CA ILE A 33 7.54 -3.37 -6.80
C ILE A 33 6.59 -2.74 -7.81
N TYR A 34 5.40 -3.30 -7.90
CA TYR A 34 4.32 -2.72 -8.69
C TYR A 34 3.50 -1.79 -7.81
N CYS A 35 3.41 -0.54 -8.20
CA CYS A 35 2.57 0.48 -7.56
C CYS A 35 1.47 0.88 -8.50
N GLN A 36 0.28 1.08 -7.95
CA GLN A 36 -0.85 1.62 -8.69
C GLN A 36 -1.27 2.94 -8.09
N ASP A 37 -1.41 3.94 -8.92
CA ASP A 37 -1.97 5.24 -8.58
C ASP A 37 -3.18 5.56 -9.47
N GLU A 38 -3.68 6.77 -9.39
CA GLU A 38 -4.82 7.26 -10.20
C GLU A 38 -4.54 7.28 -11.70
N ARG A 39 -3.27 7.29 -12.10
CA ARG A 39 -2.82 7.37 -13.49
C ARG A 39 -2.60 6.00 -14.10
N GLY A 40 -2.56 4.96 -13.27
CA GLY A 40 -2.34 3.58 -13.68
C GLY A 40 -1.27 2.87 -12.87
N GLY A 41 -0.81 1.72 -13.36
CA GLY A 41 0.22 0.93 -12.70
C GLY A 41 1.62 1.28 -13.18
N ILE A 42 2.56 1.39 -12.24
CA ILE A 42 3.97 1.64 -12.50
C ILE A 42 4.79 0.54 -11.86
N LEU A 43 5.65 -0.09 -12.65
CA LEU A 43 6.64 -1.05 -12.15
C LEU A 43 7.94 -0.32 -11.82
N PHE A 44 8.39 -0.50 -10.59
CA PHE A 44 9.69 -0.04 -10.10
C PHE A 44 10.63 -1.24 -9.98
N ASP A 45 11.77 -1.17 -10.64
CA ASP A 45 12.80 -2.21 -10.58
C ASP A 45 13.99 -1.68 -9.73
N PHE A 46 14.29 -2.40 -8.65
CA PHE A 46 15.37 -2.11 -7.71
C PHE A 46 16.53 -3.11 -7.82
N ASN A 47 16.56 -3.89 -8.90
CA ASN A 47 17.61 -4.88 -9.12
C ASN A 47 18.93 -4.17 -9.46
N PRO A 48 19.98 -4.33 -8.65
CA PRO A 48 21.26 -3.63 -8.86
C PRO A 48 21.90 -3.90 -10.22
N LYS A 49 21.59 -5.03 -10.86
CA LYS A 49 22.12 -5.37 -12.20
C LYS A 49 21.41 -4.65 -13.35
N LYS A 50 20.22 -4.12 -13.07
CA LYS A 50 19.39 -3.40 -14.05
C LYS A 50 19.26 -1.91 -13.73
N LEU A 51 19.72 -1.50 -12.54
CA LEU A 51 19.63 -0.11 -12.11
C LEU A 51 20.51 0.79 -13.00
N SER A 52 19.85 1.59 -13.80
CA SER A 52 20.45 2.67 -14.57
C SER A 52 19.65 3.92 -14.26
N VAL A 53 20.17 4.74 -13.36
CA VAL A 53 19.63 6.09 -13.10
C VAL A 53 20.49 7.05 -13.91
N SER A 54 20.17 7.17 -15.19
CA SER A 54 21.00 7.91 -16.14
C SER A 54 20.34 9.21 -16.60
N THR A 55 19.06 9.39 -16.32
CA THR A 55 18.27 10.54 -16.78
C THR A 55 17.57 11.23 -15.61
N GLU A 56 17.18 12.49 -15.80
CA GLU A 56 16.35 13.21 -14.83
C GLU A 56 14.99 12.52 -14.64
N ASP A 57 14.43 11.94 -15.69
CA ASP A 57 13.17 11.19 -15.62
C ASP A 57 13.29 9.96 -14.69
N ASP A 58 14.44 9.27 -14.70
CA ASP A 58 14.70 8.17 -13.78
C ASP A 58 14.75 8.65 -12.32
N LEU A 59 15.42 9.79 -12.08
CA LEU A 59 15.48 10.40 -10.75
C LEU A 59 14.09 10.79 -10.26
N ASP A 60 13.30 11.46 -11.10
CA ASP A 60 11.94 11.88 -10.78
C ASP A 60 11.03 10.69 -10.47
N LYS A 61 11.17 9.61 -11.22
CA LYS A 61 10.44 8.37 -11.00
C LYS A 61 10.67 7.82 -9.58
N TYR A 62 11.92 7.74 -9.13
CA TYR A 62 12.22 7.21 -7.80
C TYR A 62 11.91 8.22 -6.68
N ILE A 63 12.03 9.52 -6.93
CA ILE A 63 11.57 10.56 -5.98
C ILE A 63 10.06 10.45 -5.79
N TYR A 64 9.31 10.31 -6.88
CA TYR A 64 7.87 10.07 -6.84
C TYR A 64 7.54 8.83 -5.99
N PHE A 65 8.24 7.72 -6.22
CA PHE A 65 8.07 6.51 -5.41
C PHE A 65 8.29 6.74 -3.91
N MET A 66 9.39 7.40 -3.54
CA MET A 66 9.73 7.71 -2.14
C MET A 66 8.68 8.60 -1.46
N LYS A 67 8.08 9.50 -2.23
CA LYS A 67 7.03 10.39 -1.76
C LYS A 67 5.71 9.65 -1.55
N GLU A 68 5.23 8.95 -2.57
CA GLU A 68 3.94 8.25 -2.53
C GLU A 68 3.92 7.09 -1.53
N THR A 69 5.04 6.42 -1.32
CA THR A 69 5.17 5.37 -0.28
C THR A 69 5.33 5.92 1.13
N GLY A 70 5.47 7.24 1.29
CA GLY A 70 5.68 7.87 2.60
C GLY A 70 7.09 7.68 3.18
N LEU A 71 8.03 7.11 2.42
CA LEU A 71 9.41 6.89 2.91
C LEU A 71 10.11 8.20 3.29
N PHE A 72 9.86 9.29 2.57
CA PHE A 72 10.41 10.59 2.97
C PHE A 72 9.88 11.06 4.33
N ASN A 73 8.62 10.78 4.66
CA ASN A 73 8.07 11.13 5.97
C ASN A 73 8.70 10.28 7.07
N LEU A 74 8.90 8.98 6.80
CA LEU A 74 9.58 8.07 7.71
C LEU A 74 10.97 8.58 8.14
N PHE A 75 11.74 9.10 7.18
CA PHE A 75 13.05 9.69 7.44
C PHE A 75 12.97 11.08 8.07
N ARG A 76 12.03 11.91 7.63
CA ARG A 76 11.87 13.30 8.13
C ARG A 76 11.46 13.33 9.60
N GLU A 77 10.58 12.45 10.00
CA GLU A 77 10.05 12.38 11.37
C GLU A 77 10.97 11.60 12.31
N HIS A 78 12.15 11.20 11.86
CA HIS A 78 13.11 10.41 12.66
C HIS A 78 12.49 9.15 13.31
N ILE A 79 11.50 8.57 12.68
CA ILE A 79 10.88 7.32 13.14
C ILE A 79 11.89 6.18 13.11
N ILE A 80 12.86 6.24 12.17
CA ILE A 80 14.01 5.35 12.13
C ILE A 80 15.22 6.09 12.73
N ASN A 81 15.53 5.83 13.98
CA ASN A 81 16.72 6.37 14.64
C ASN A 81 18.00 5.63 14.25
N ASN A 82 17.89 4.33 13.98
CA ASN A 82 19.00 3.49 13.54
C ASN A 82 18.51 2.60 12.40
N LEU A 83 19.04 2.83 11.19
CA LEU A 83 18.65 2.09 10.01
C LEU A 83 19.04 0.60 10.11
N VAL A 84 20.16 0.29 10.72
CA VAL A 84 20.63 -1.10 10.90
C VAL A 84 19.69 -1.87 11.82
N ASP A 85 19.31 -1.28 12.95
CA ASP A 85 18.36 -1.89 13.89
C ASP A 85 16.99 -2.08 13.26
N TYR A 86 16.55 -1.11 12.45
CA TYR A 86 15.30 -1.22 11.69
C TYR A 86 15.33 -2.40 10.70
N VAL A 87 16.40 -2.49 9.90
CA VAL A 87 16.57 -3.58 8.92
C VAL A 87 16.65 -4.92 9.61
N MET A 88 17.42 -5.02 10.71
CA MET A 88 17.51 -6.24 11.53
C MET A 88 16.13 -6.63 12.09
N GLY A 89 15.34 -5.67 12.56
CA GLY A 89 13.98 -5.90 13.05
C GLY A 89 13.05 -6.41 11.94
N VAL A 90 13.16 -5.86 10.72
CA VAL A 90 12.42 -6.32 9.55
C VAL A 90 12.81 -7.76 9.17
N GLU A 91 14.10 -8.08 9.19
CA GLU A 91 14.60 -9.40 8.83
C GLU A 91 14.26 -10.48 9.89
N THR A 92 14.29 -10.12 11.18
CA THR A 92 14.23 -11.12 12.27
C THR A 92 12.82 -11.45 12.75
N GLY A 93 11.79 -10.71 12.44
CA GLY A 93 10.53 -11.16 12.99
C GLY A 93 9.30 -10.27 12.90
N LEU A 94 9.46 -9.01 12.56
CA LEU A 94 8.31 -8.18 12.25
C LEU A 94 7.76 -8.48 10.84
N ASP A 95 8.42 -9.42 10.17
CA ASP A 95 8.39 -9.64 8.75
C ASP A 95 7.05 -10.18 8.22
N SER A 96 6.39 -11.12 8.88
CA SER A 96 5.21 -11.75 8.27
C SER A 96 3.91 -11.01 8.53
N ASN A 97 3.66 -10.57 9.77
CA ASN A 97 2.41 -9.91 10.13
C ASN A 97 2.44 -8.39 9.90
N GLY A 98 3.54 -7.74 10.25
CA GLY A 98 3.68 -6.28 10.06
C GLY A 98 3.68 -5.86 8.59
N ARG A 99 4.23 -6.70 7.69
CA ARG A 99 4.24 -6.47 6.25
C ARG A 99 2.85 -6.65 5.64
N LYS A 100 2.17 -7.75 5.99
CA LYS A 100 0.80 -8.00 5.54
C LYS A 100 -0.14 -6.87 5.97
N ASN A 101 -0.03 -6.42 7.21
CA ASN A 101 -0.86 -5.35 7.74
C ASN A 101 -0.59 -4.00 7.05
N ARG A 102 0.68 -3.64 6.80
CA ARG A 102 1.02 -2.38 6.10
C ARG A 102 0.60 -2.40 4.63
N GLY A 103 0.85 -3.50 3.93
CA GLY A 103 0.42 -3.66 2.55
C GLY A 103 -1.10 -3.67 2.41
N GLY A 104 -1.80 -4.33 3.34
CA GLY A 104 -3.26 -4.34 3.41
C GLY A 104 -3.83 -2.94 3.63
N HIS A 105 -3.35 -2.20 4.62
CA HIS A 105 -3.83 -0.84 4.90
C HIS A 105 -3.61 0.13 3.73
N LEU A 106 -2.44 0.08 3.07
CA LEU A 106 -2.20 0.91 1.90
C LEU A 106 -3.16 0.59 0.75
N MET A 107 -3.45 -0.69 0.53
CA MET A 107 -4.41 -1.10 -0.50
C MET A 107 -5.84 -0.72 -0.12
N GLU A 108 -6.23 -0.91 1.13
CA GLU A 108 -7.53 -0.45 1.64
C GLU A 108 -7.70 1.06 1.45
N ASP A 109 -6.70 1.88 1.81
CA ASP A 109 -6.74 3.32 1.65
C ASP A 109 -6.88 3.73 0.17
N LEU A 110 -6.16 3.06 -0.72
CA LEU A 110 -6.26 3.29 -2.16
C LEU A 110 -7.66 2.96 -2.68
N VAL A 111 -8.20 1.81 -2.32
CA VAL A 111 -9.55 1.38 -2.71
C VAL A 111 -10.60 2.35 -2.15
N GLU A 112 -10.46 2.79 -0.89
CA GLU A 112 -11.35 3.77 -0.28
C GLU A 112 -11.36 5.10 -1.05
N GLN A 113 -10.19 5.58 -1.51
CA GLN A 113 -10.11 6.78 -2.35
C GLN A 113 -10.86 6.63 -3.67
N PHE A 114 -10.76 5.48 -4.34
CA PHE A 114 -11.54 5.22 -5.55
C PHE A 114 -13.05 5.21 -5.29
N ILE A 115 -13.50 4.60 -4.18
CA ILE A 115 -14.90 4.57 -3.78
C ILE A 115 -15.42 6.00 -3.54
N ILE A 116 -14.67 6.82 -2.80
CA ILE A 116 -15.02 8.22 -2.52
C ILE A 116 -15.06 9.05 -3.82
N LYS A 117 -14.09 8.89 -4.71
CA LYS A 117 -14.06 9.58 -6.01
C LYS A 117 -15.21 9.19 -6.92
N ALA A 118 -15.68 7.96 -6.82
CA ALA A 118 -16.88 7.51 -7.50
C ALA A 118 -18.18 8.08 -6.91
N GLY A 119 -18.09 8.93 -5.86
CA GLY A 119 -19.21 9.65 -5.28
C GLY A 119 -19.92 8.88 -4.16
N PHE A 120 -19.35 7.78 -3.66
CA PHE A 120 -19.92 7.06 -2.53
C PHE A 120 -19.55 7.72 -1.19
N VAL A 121 -20.47 7.66 -0.22
CA VAL A 121 -20.34 8.31 1.09
C VAL A 121 -20.33 7.25 2.19
N LYS A 122 -19.32 7.32 3.06
CA LYS A 122 -19.15 6.38 4.18
C LYS A 122 -20.35 6.40 5.13
N GLY A 123 -20.82 5.23 5.50
CA GLY A 123 -21.98 5.06 6.38
C GLY A 123 -23.33 5.28 5.71
N VAL A 124 -23.36 5.73 4.45
CA VAL A 124 -24.57 5.95 3.65
C VAL A 124 -24.71 4.85 2.59
N ASN A 125 -23.76 4.80 1.67
CA ASN A 125 -23.77 3.86 0.56
C ASN A 125 -22.45 3.10 0.37
N TYR A 126 -21.44 3.32 1.22
CA TYR A 126 -20.37 2.36 1.43
C TYR A 126 -20.01 2.21 2.91
N PHE A 127 -19.53 1.03 3.26
CA PHE A 127 -19.22 0.62 4.63
C PHE A 127 -17.90 -0.15 4.62
N LYS A 128 -17.13 -0.07 5.72
CA LYS A 128 -15.88 -0.82 5.91
C LYS A 128 -16.10 -1.96 6.88
N GLU A 129 -15.35 -3.05 6.68
CA GLU A 129 -15.21 -4.16 7.63
C GLU A 129 -16.55 -4.81 8.05
N MET A 130 -17.49 -4.97 7.12
CA MET A 130 -18.80 -5.57 7.40
C MET A 130 -18.76 -7.10 7.35
N TYR A 131 -19.35 -7.70 8.34
CA TYR A 131 -19.62 -9.14 8.36
C TYR A 131 -20.82 -9.52 7.49
N ILE A 132 -20.88 -10.80 7.08
CA ILE A 132 -21.99 -11.31 6.26
C ILE A 132 -23.36 -11.10 6.94
N HIS A 133 -23.45 -11.37 8.26
CA HIS A 133 -24.73 -11.20 8.98
C HIS A 133 -25.18 -9.74 8.96
N GLU A 134 -24.28 -8.76 9.12
CA GLU A 134 -24.62 -7.33 9.08
C GLU A 134 -25.17 -6.93 7.69
N ILE A 135 -24.59 -7.49 6.62
CA ILE A 135 -25.06 -7.27 5.24
C ILE A 135 -26.47 -7.85 5.06
N THR A 136 -26.65 -9.08 5.54
CA THR A 136 -27.94 -9.78 5.48
C THR A 136 -29.02 -9.06 6.26
N GLU A 137 -28.74 -8.65 7.50
CA GLU A 137 -29.68 -7.90 8.34
C GLU A 137 -30.05 -6.54 7.74
N LYS A 138 -29.05 -5.84 7.20
CA LYS A 138 -29.25 -4.48 6.69
C LYS A 138 -30.04 -4.44 5.38
N TRP A 139 -29.87 -5.42 4.48
CA TRP A 139 -30.42 -5.38 3.12
C TRP A 139 -31.25 -6.62 2.73
N GLY A 140 -31.38 -7.59 3.62
CA GLY A 140 -32.18 -8.80 3.35
C GLY A 140 -31.59 -9.72 2.29
N ILE A 141 -30.28 -9.70 2.10
CA ILE A 141 -29.60 -10.47 1.06
C ILE A 141 -29.00 -11.73 1.65
N ASP A 142 -29.35 -12.87 1.04
CA ASP A 142 -28.75 -14.15 1.40
C ASP A 142 -27.36 -14.30 0.74
N LEU A 143 -26.32 -14.31 1.58
CA LEU A 143 -24.92 -14.48 1.18
C LEU A 143 -24.36 -15.87 1.58
N PHE A 144 -25.23 -16.83 1.87
CA PHE A 144 -24.82 -18.18 2.31
C PHE A 144 -23.84 -18.84 1.32
N ALA A 145 -24.04 -18.64 0.02
CA ALA A 145 -23.22 -19.25 -1.02
C ALA A 145 -21.75 -18.77 -1.02
N ILE A 146 -21.48 -17.59 -0.45
CA ILE A 146 -20.11 -17.02 -0.34
C ILE A 146 -19.58 -17.07 1.09
N SER A 147 -20.35 -17.60 2.02
CA SER A 147 -19.89 -17.88 3.39
C SER A 147 -18.98 -19.12 3.42
N ASN A 148 -18.06 -19.18 4.38
CA ASN A 148 -17.19 -20.34 4.62
C ASN A 148 -17.94 -21.52 5.30
N GLN A 149 -19.18 -21.75 4.95
CA GLN A 149 -20.00 -22.89 5.43
C GLN A 149 -19.97 -23.09 6.97
N GLY A 150 -20.00 -22.00 7.73
CA GLY A 150 -20.23 -22.05 9.17
C GLY A 150 -19.01 -22.25 10.06
N THR A 151 -17.79 -22.29 9.53
CA THR A 151 -16.58 -22.43 10.35
C THR A 151 -16.02 -21.10 10.82
N THR A 152 -16.09 -20.07 10.01
CA THR A 152 -15.66 -18.70 10.38
C THR A 152 -16.50 -17.73 9.57
N GLU A 153 -17.08 -16.77 10.24
CA GLU A 153 -17.84 -15.74 9.55
C GLU A 153 -16.92 -14.84 8.72
N LYS A 154 -17.27 -14.67 7.45
CA LYS A 154 -16.51 -13.84 6.53
C LYS A 154 -16.81 -12.35 6.75
N ARG A 155 -15.75 -11.54 6.80
CA ARG A 155 -15.80 -10.09 6.85
C ARG A 155 -15.21 -9.54 5.56
N PHE A 156 -15.85 -8.55 4.97
CA PHE A 156 -15.38 -7.87 3.77
C PHE A 156 -14.77 -6.51 4.14
N ASP A 157 -13.68 -6.13 3.46
CA ASP A 157 -12.99 -4.86 3.71
C ASP A 157 -13.89 -3.68 3.33
N PHE A 158 -14.61 -3.79 2.20
CA PHE A 158 -15.60 -2.80 1.80
C PHE A 158 -16.89 -3.44 1.28
N VAL A 159 -17.99 -2.77 1.57
CA VAL A 159 -19.32 -3.07 1.00
C VAL A 159 -19.87 -1.79 0.40
N VAL A 160 -20.15 -1.80 -0.90
CA VAL A 160 -20.68 -0.64 -1.64
C VAL A 160 -22.10 -0.97 -2.12
N LYS A 161 -23.05 -0.13 -1.76
CA LYS A 161 -24.47 -0.26 -2.12
C LYS A 161 -24.84 0.75 -3.18
N THR A 162 -25.25 0.27 -4.34
CA THR A 162 -25.92 1.08 -5.37
C THR A 162 -27.44 0.84 -5.32
N ASP A 163 -28.19 1.55 -6.15
CA ASP A 163 -29.65 1.35 -6.24
C ASP A 163 -30.05 -0.08 -6.63
N HIS A 164 -29.17 -0.78 -7.37
CA HIS A 164 -29.47 -2.07 -7.96
C HIS A 164 -28.63 -3.23 -7.46
N MET A 165 -27.43 -2.96 -6.90
CA MET A 165 -26.46 -3.99 -6.56
C MET A 165 -25.73 -3.68 -5.27
N ILE A 166 -25.21 -4.74 -4.64
CA ILE A 166 -24.22 -4.66 -3.58
C ILE A 166 -22.93 -5.28 -4.08
N TYR A 167 -21.82 -4.53 -3.95
CA TYR A 167 -20.48 -4.99 -4.23
C TYR A 167 -19.77 -5.25 -2.91
N VAL A 168 -19.14 -6.39 -2.78
CA VAL A 168 -18.27 -6.77 -1.67
C VAL A 168 -16.84 -6.84 -2.19
N ILE A 169 -15.90 -6.17 -1.49
CA ILE A 169 -14.52 -6.01 -1.92
C ILE A 169 -13.61 -6.49 -0.80
N GLU A 170 -12.63 -7.30 -1.19
CA GLU A 170 -11.48 -7.71 -0.36
C GLU A 170 -10.20 -7.18 -1.01
N THR A 171 -9.24 -6.69 -0.22
CA THR A 171 -7.98 -6.09 -0.66
C THR A 171 -6.76 -6.89 -0.21
#